data_bdde655157321d63a8961d5a4795df08
#
_entry.id   bdde655157321d63a8961d5a4795df08
#
_cell.length_a   1.000
_cell.length_b   1.000
_cell.length_c   1.000
_cell.angle_alpha   90.00
_cell.angle_beta   90.00
_cell.angle_gamma   90.00
#
_symmetry.space_group_name_H-M   'P 1'
#
loop_
_entity.id
_entity.type
_entity.pdbx_description
1 polymer ?
#
loop_
_entity_poly.entity_id
_entity_poly.type
_entity_poly.pdbx_seq_one_letter_code
_entity_poly.pdbx_strand_id
1 'polypeptide(L)'
;MIDYHSVEQRLSEALGLGRRPVAVTFLDAPPAGVARFAGSEPSGCSFWRLAAAGRAFYTVPSDHYNCAIGSHTHAIPLPAERAQELEQTLSFMTGIGYIKMEEVPGIPRLSATPGAVVYSPLGDSPVDPDVVLFIGRPGRLMLLQEAAQRAGIGVSAPFLGRPTCMALPAALTQGIVVSTGCIGNRVYTGLGEDELYVAVPGKDLARISDQLRTIVAANATLSEYHQGRQQALTRE
;
A
#
# COMPACT_ATOMS: atom_id res chain seq x y z
N MET A 1 21.87 -8.59 -4.85
CA MET A 1 20.43 -8.63 -5.23
C MET A 1 19.67 -9.11 -4.02
N ILE A 2 18.59 -8.42 -3.66
CA ILE A 2 17.75 -8.82 -2.50
C ILE A 2 16.95 -10.06 -2.90
N ASP A 3 16.94 -11.07 -2.02
CA ASP A 3 16.06 -12.23 -2.17
C ASP A 3 14.67 -11.89 -1.60
N TYR A 4 13.80 -11.35 -2.46
CA TYR A 4 12.45 -10.94 -2.06
C TYR A 4 11.56 -12.11 -1.64
N HIS A 5 11.82 -13.32 -2.11
CA HIS A 5 11.08 -14.51 -1.67
C HIS A 5 11.31 -14.76 -0.17
N SER A 6 12.57 -14.83 0.24
CA SER A 6 12.93 -14.98 1.67
C SER A 6 12.48 -13.78 2.51
N VAL A 7 12.50 -12.56 1.95
CA VAL A 7 11.99 -11.36 2.64
C VAL A 7 10.50 -11.46 2.86
N GLU A 8 9.70 -11.78 1.82
CA GLU A 8 8.25 -11.96 1.94
C GLU A 8 7.90 -13.01 2.98
N GLN A 9 8.55 -14.18 2.94
CA GLN A 9 8.28 -15.25 3.88
C GLN A 9 8.49 -14.79 5.33
N ARG A 10 9.65 -14.20 5.63
CA ARG A 10 9.96 -13.70 6.98
C ARG A 10 8.96 -12.64 7.46
N LEU A 11 8.60 -11.69 6.59
CA LEU A 11 7.65 -10.63 6.92
C LEU A 11 6.25 -11.21 7.15
N SER A 12 5.78 -12.09 6.27
CA SER A 12 4.44 -12.70 6.36
C SER A 12 4.28 -13.54 7.62
N GLU A 13 5.27 -14.37 7.96
CA GLU A 13 5.27 -15.19 9.18
C GLU A 13 5.31 -14.31 10.44
N ALA A 14 6.24 -13.36 10.51
CA ALA A 14 6.42 -12.51 11.68
C ALA A 14 5.20 -11.62 11.98
N LEU A 15 4.55 -11.12 10.93
CA LEU A 15 3.36 -10.27 11.04
C LEU A 15 2.04 -11.06 11.04
N GLY A 16 2.07 -12.36 10.75
CA GLY A 16 0.88 -13.18 10.64
C GLY A 16 -0.09 -12.66 9.57
N LEU A 17 0.43 -12.32 8.38
CA LEU A 17 -0.36 -11.74 7.31
C LEU A 17 -1.27 -12.79 6.66
N GLY A 18 -2.52 -12.43 6.45
CA GLY A 18 -3.48 -13.25 5.69
C GLY A 18 -3.44 -13.03 4.18
N ARG A 19 -2.69 -12.00 3.73
CA ARG A 19 -2.51 -11.64 2.32
C ARG A 19 -1.04 -11.42 2.04
N ARG A 20 -0.59 -11.74 0.83
CA ARG A 20 0.79 -11.50 0.41
C ARG A 20 1.05 -9.98 0.30
N PRO A 21 2.20 -9.47 0.78
CA PRO A 21 2.62 -8.10 0.51
C PRO A 21 2.72 -7.83 -0.98
N VAL A 22 2.29 -6.66 -1.40
CA VAL A 22 2.25 -6.25 -2.81
C VAL A 22 3.41 -5.33 -3.14
N ALA A 23 4.26 -5.76 -4.05
CA ALA A 23 5.30 -4.93 -4.66
C ALA A 23 4.70 -4.10 -5.81
N VAL A 24 5.00 -2.80 -5.82
CA VAL A 24 4.59 -1.87 -6.87
C VAL A 24 5.82 -1.13 -7.37
N THR A 25 6.02 -1.13 -8.69
CA THR A 25 7.15 -0.43 -9.34
C THR A 25 6.65 0.41 -10.51
N PHE A 26 7.09 1.66 -10.57
CA PHE A 26 6.78 2.60 -11.63
C PHE A 26 7.94 2.66 -12.63
N LEU A 27 7.67 2.39 -13.90
CA LEU A 27 8.67 2.31 -14.94
C LEU A 27 8.33 3.24 -16.11
N ASP A 28 9.35 3.70 -16.82
CA ASP A 28 9.17 4.50 -18.06
C ASP A 28 8.66 3.66 -19.23
N ALA A 29 8.91 2.34 -19.20
CA ALA A 29 8.51 1.40 -20.25
C ALA A 29 8.19 0.02 -19.68
N PRO A 30 7.38 -0.80 -20.39
CA PRO A 30 7.10 -2.17 -20.00
C PRO A 30 8.36 -3.01 -19.81
N PRO A 31 8.48 -3.77 -18.70
CA PRO A 31 9.62 -4.61 -18.42
C PRO A 31 9.60 -5.88 -19.30
N ALA A 32 10.78 -6.32 -19.73
CA ALA A 32 10.90 -7.59 -20.45
C ALA A 32 10.55 -8.78 -19.53
N GLY A 33 9.91 -9.80 -20.09
CA GLY A 33 9.62 -11.05 -19.35
C GLY A 33 8.48 -10.99 -18.35
N VAL A 34 7.83 -9.84 -18.18
CA VAL A 34 6.63 -9.70 -17.33
C VAL A 34 5.39 -9.72 -18.22
N ALA A 35 4.36 -10.47 -17.81
CA ALA A 35 3.11 -10.52 -18.55
C ALA A 35 2.36 -9.18 -18.47
N ARG A 36 1.81 -8.72 -19.58
CA ARG A 36 0.89 -7.58 -19.57
C ARG A 36 -0.42 -7.98 -18.89
N PHE A 37 -1.00 -7.07 -18.14
CA PHE A 37 -2.36 -7.23 -17.62
C PHE A 37 -3.34 -7.42 -18.79
N ALA A 38 -4.15 -8.47 -18.70
CA ALA A 38 -5.23 -8.74 -19.62
C ALA A 38 -6.55 -8.72 -18.83
N GLY A 39 -7.44 -7.80 -19.20
CA GLY A 39 -8.73 -7.64 -18.56
C GLY A 39 -9.09 -6.16 -18.34
N SER A 40 -10.08 -5.94 -17.50
CA SER A 40 -10.53 -4.60 -17.10
C SER A 40 -10.82 -4.61 -15.60
N GLU A 41 -10.29 -3.64 -14.88
CA GLU A 41 -10.55 -3.47 -13.45
C GLU A 41 -11.25 -2.13 -13.20
N PRO A 42 -12.18 -2.06 -12.24
CA PRO A 42 -12.96 -0.86 -11.97
C PRO A 42 -12.15 0.24 -11.25
N SER A 43 -10.99 -0.12 -10.69
CA SER A 43 -10.16 0.83 -9.96
C SER A 43 -8.68 0.44 -9.97
N GLY A 44 -7.78 1.43 -9.82
CA GLY A 44 -6.35 1.17 -9.72
C GLY A 44 -5.96 0.31 -8.52
N CYS A 45 -6.68 0.39 -7.41
CA CYS A 45 -6.42 -0.46 -6.24
C CYS A 45 -6.90 -1.92 -6.41
N SER A 46 -7.71 -2.23 -7.41
CA SER A 46 -8.03 -3.63 -7.75
C SER A 46 -6.80 -4.40 -8.22
N PHE A 47 -5.81 -3.72 -8.83
CA PHE A 47 -4.53 -4.34 -9.19
C PHE A 47 -3.78 -4.84 -7.95
N TRP A 48 -3.88 -4.14 -6.80
CA TRP A 48 -3.27 -4.58 -5.54
C TRP A 48 -3.88 -5.90 -5.06
N ARG A 49 -5.21 -6.02 -5.17
CA ARG A 49 -5.93 -7.27 -4.84
C ARG A 49 -5.46 -8.43 -5.69
N LEU A 50 -5.31 -8.21 -7.00
CA LEU A 50 -4.83 -9.25 -7.92
C LEU A 50 -3.40 -9.68 -7.60
N ALA A 51 -2.52 -8.73 -7.28
CA ALA A 51 -1.15 -9.02 -6.88
C ALA A 51 -1.09 -9.75 -5.54
N ALA A 52 -1.86 -9.29 -4.52
CA ALA A 52 -1.95 -9.99 -3.24
C ALA A 52 -2.49 -11.44 -3.37
N ALA A 53 -3.28 -11.72 -4.42
CA ALA A 53 -3.78 -13.05 -4.76
C ALA A 53 -2.78 -13.91 -5.56
N GLY A 54 -1.54 -13.43 -5.81
CA GLY A 54 -0.48 -14.21 -6.43
C GLY A 54 -0.20 -13.89 -7.90
N ARG A 55 -0.82 -12.84 -8.49
CA ARG A 55 -0.56 -12.48 -9.89
C ARG A 55 0.59 -11.47 -10.00
N ALA A 56 1.54 -11.73 -10.92
CA ALA A 56 2.56 -10.79 -11.31
C ALA A 56 2.28 -10.30 -12.74
N PHE A 57 2.18 -8.99 -12.94
CA PHE A 57 1.85 -8.38 -14.23
C PHE A 57 2.25 -6.90 -14.25
N TYR A 58 2.30 -6.33 -15.46
CA TYR A 58 2.37 -4.87 -15.60
C TYR A 58 1.10 -4.32 -16.26
N THR A 59 0.79 -3.08 -15.93
CA THR A 59 -0.23 -2.25 -16.57
C THR A 59 0.41 -1.11 -17.35
N VAL A 60 -0.32 -0.55 -18.30
CA VAL A 60 0.04 0.71 -18.97
C VAL A 60 -1.03 1.77 -18.68
N PRO A 61 -0.81 3.06 -18.99
CA PRO A 61 -1.75 4.14 -18.66
C PRO A 61 -3.21 3.84 -19.00
N SER A 62 -3.48 3.23 -20.16
CA SER A 62 -4.85 2.91 -20.59
C SER A 62 -5.59 1.91 -19.69
N ASP A 63 -4.88 1.07 -18.94
CA ASP A 63 -5.49 0.11 -18.03
C ASP A 63 -6.06 0.78 -16.76
N HIS A 64 -5.69 2.03 -16.51
CA HIS A 64 -6.12 2.83 -15.35
C HIS A 64 -7.31 3.76 -15.65
N TYR A 65 -7.72 3.89 -16.90
CA TYR A 65 -8.76 4.86 -17.31
C TYR A 65 -10.13 4.62 -16.66
N ASN A 66 -10.41 3.42 -16.15
CA ASN A 66 -11.66 3.15 -15.42
C ASN A 66 -11.72 3.79 -14.02
N CYS A 67 -10.62 4.39 -13.55
CA CYS A 67 -10.56 5.02 -12.24
C CYS A 67 -9.98 6.44 -12.37
N ALA A 68 -10.85 7.43 -12.58
CA ALA A 68 -10.43 8.83 -12.76
C ALA A 68 -9.56 9.33 -11.59
N ILE A 69 -9.91 8.99 -10.35
CA ILE A 69 -9.14 9.36 -9.15
C ILE A 69 -7.80 8.60 -9.10
N GLY A 70 -7.78 7.31 -9.43
CA GLY A 70 -6.54 6.53 -9.53
C GLY A 70 -5.61 7.07 -10.61
N SER A 71 -6.15 7.40 -11.79
CA SER A 71 -5.40 8.05 -12.87
C SER A 71 -4.81 9.38 -12.41
N HIS A 72 -5.58 10.21 -11.70
CA HIS A 72 -5.08 11.47 -11.15
C HIS A 72 -3.89 11.26 -10.19
N THR A 73 -3.97 10.32 -9.23
CA THR A 73 -2.87 10.08 -8.28
C THR A 73 -1.63 9.50 -8.95
N HIS A 74 -1.79 8.78 -10.05
CA HIS A 74 -0.67 8.23 -10.85
C HIS A 74 -0.20 9.18 -11.95
N ALA A 75 -0.66 10.44 -11.98
CA ALA A 75 -0.35 11.44 -13.01
C ALA A 75 -0.68 10.97 -14.44
N ILE A 76 -1.64 10.06 -14.60
CA ILE A 76 -2.09 9.53 -15.88
C ILE A 76 -3.19 10.44 -16.43
N PRO A 77 -2.99 11.13 -17.57
CA PRO A 77 -4.03 11.94 -18.18
C PRO A 77 -5.12 11.04 -18.74
N LEU A 78 -6.38 11.38 -18.48
CA LEU A 78 -7.50 10.71 -19.12
C LEU A 78 -7.60 11.16 -20.59
N PRO A 79 -7.99 10.26 -21.50
CA PRO A 79 -8.21 10.63 -22.89
C PRO A 79 -9.40 11.60 -23.03
N ALA A 80 -9.46 12.33 -24.14
CA ALA A 80 -10.43 13.43 -24.33
C ALA A 80 -11.88 12.99 -24.15
N GLU A 81 -12.24 11.81 -24.60
CA GLU A 81 -13.58 11.21 -24.47
C GLU A 81 -13.96 10.88 -23.03
N ARG A 82 -12.98 10.83 -22.13
CA ARG A 82 -13.15 10.55 -20.69
C ARG A 82 -12.69 11.71 -19.80
N ALA A 83 -12.29 12.82 -20.38
CA ALA A 83 -11.73 13.97 -19.65
C ALA A 83 -12.70 14.52 -18.58
N GLN A 84 -14.01 14.43 -18.82
CA GLN A 84 -15.02 14.90 -17.88
C GLN A 84 -15.25 13.95 -16.70
N GLU A 85 -14.78 12.70 -16.74
CA GLU A 85 -15.05 11.71 -15.68
C GLU A 85 -14.46 12.12 -14.33
N LEU A 86 -13.29 12.74 -14.33
CA LEU A 86 -12.67 13.21 -13.09
C LEU A 86 -13.49 14.35 -12.49
N GLU A 87 -13.90 15.33 -13.31
CA GLU A 87 -14.71 16.46 -12.87
C GLU A 87 -16.07 16.00 -12.36
N GLN A 88 -16.75 15.10 -13.08
CA GLN A 88 -18.02 14.51 -12.66
C GLN A 88 -17.88 13.74 -11.35
N THR A 89 -16.82 12.95 -11.19
CA THR A 89 -16.54 12.21 -9.97
C THR A 89 -16.31 13.15 -8.77
N LEU A 90 -15.52 14.21 -8.95
CA LEU A 90 -15.27 15.21 -7.92
C LEU A 90 -16.54 15.98 -7.58
N SER A 91 -17.32 16.40 -8.58
CA SER A 91 -18.62 17.06 -8.40
C SER A 91 -19.60 16.20 -7.62
N PHE A 92 -19.70 14.91 -7.95
CA PHE A 92 -20.51 13.96 -7.20
C PHE A 92 -20.06 13.85 -5.74
N MET A 93 -18.75 13.64 -5.51
CA MET A 93 -18.20 13.48 -4.17
C MET A 93 -18.38 14.73 -3.30
N THR A 94 -18.24 15.92 -3.88
CA THR A 94 -18.48 17.17 -3.17
C THR A 94 -19.97 17.41 -2.93
N GLY A 95 -20.81 17.08 -3.89
CA GLY A 95 -22.27 17.24 -3.78
C GLY A 95 -22.89 16.41 -2.67
N ILE A 96 -22.32 15.21 -2.38
CA ILE A 96 -22.76 14.37 -1.25
C ILE A 96 -22.00 14.68 0.06
N GLY A 97 -21.13 15.70 0.09
CA GLY A 97 -20.34 16.07 1.27
C GLY A 97 -19.21 15.10 1.63
N TYR A 98 -18.80 14.22 0.71
CA TYR A 98 -17.74 13.24 0.96
C TYR A 98 -16.34 13.86 0.97
N ILE A 99 -16.07 14.84 0.11
CA ILE A 99 -14.84 15.64 0.07
C ILE A 99 -15.18 17.14 -0.07
N LYS A 100 -14.20 17.99 0.20
CA LYS A 100 -14.23 19.41 -0.17
C LYS A 100 -13.24 19.64 -1.31
N MET A 101 -13.56 20.57 -2.22
CA MET A 101 -12.67 20.88 -3.37
C MET A 101 -11.29 21.37 -2.93
N GLU A 102 -11.21 22.05 -1.77
CA GLU A 102 -9.95 22.54 -1.21
C GLU A 102 -8.99 21.40 -0.80
N GLU A 103 -9.50 20.17 -0.60
CA GLU A 103 -8.69 18.99 -0.28
C GLU A 103 -7.95 18.44 -1.49
N VAL A 104 -8.48 18.65 -2.72
CA VAL A 104 -7.97 18.02 -3.95
C VAL A 104 -6.51 18.41 -4.27
N PRO A 105 -6.09 19.69 -4.18
CA PRO A 105 -4.70 20.08 -4.45
C PRO A 105 -3.67 19.44 -3.49
N GLY A 106 -4.11 19.04 -2.29
CA GLY A 106 -3.27 18.40 -1.28
C GLY A 106 -3.10 16.88 -1.47
N ILE A 107 -3.80 16.27 -2.42
CA ILE A 107 -3.71 14.83 -2.67
C ILE A 107 -2.35 14.50 -3.27
N PRO A 108 -1.52 13.64 -2.63
CA PRO A 108 -0.27 13.16 -3.19
C PRO A 108 -0.49 12.49 -4.55
N ARG A 109 0.38 12.83 -5.51
CA ARG A 109 0.39 12.26 -6.84
C ARG A 109 1.81 12.04 -7.34
N LEU A 110 1.99 11.16 -8.32
CA LEU A 110 3.27 11.01 -8.99
C LEU A 110 3.65 12.30 -9.71
N SER A 111 4.95 12.54 -9.85
CA SER A 111 5.49 13.71 -10.55
C SER A 111 5.43 13.58 -12.08
N ALA A 112 5.37 12.34 -12.58
CA ALA A 112 5.30 12.02 -14.01
C ALA A 112 4.39 10.82 -14.24
N THR A 113 3.83 10.72 -15.45
CA THR A 113 3.07 9.55 -15.89
C THR A 113 4.01 8.38 -16.11
N PRO A 114 3.85 7.24 -15.42
CA PRO A 114 4.63 6.05 -15.70
C PRO A 114 4.23 5.45 -17.05
N GLY A 115 5.20 4.94 -17.82
CA GLY A 115 4.93 4.18 -19.03
C GLY A 115 4.39 2.78 -18.75
N ALA A 116 4.75 2.22 -17.57
CA ALA A 116 4.21 0.98 -17.02
C ALA A 116 4.22 0.99 -15.50
N VAL A 117 3.29 0.24 -14.89
CA VAL A 117 3.29 -0.04 -13.45
C VAL A 117 3.30 -1.55 -13.26
N VAL A 118 4.30 -2.07 -12.57
CA VAL A 118 4.40 -3.49 -12.21
C VAL A 118 3.72 -3.73 -10.88
N TYR A 119 2.90 -4.75 -10.83
CA TYR A 119 2.24 -5.26 -9.63
C TYR A 119 2.57 -6.74 -9.47
N SER A 120 3.03 -7.14 -8.30
CA SER A 120 3.30 -8.55 -8.00
C SER A 120 3.21 -8.81 -6.49
N PRO A 121 3.08 -10.07 -6.07
CA PRO A 121 3.49 -10.42 -4.72
C PRO A 121 4.96 -10.06 -4.53
N LEU A 122 5.35 -9.66 -3.32
CA LEU A 122 6.72 -9.23 -3.05
C LEU A 122 7.76 -10.29 -3.43
N GLY A 123 7.52 -11.54 -3.07
CA GLY A 123 8.47 -12.65 -3.33
C GLY A 123 8.61 -13.02 -4.81
N ASP A 124 7.64 -12.61 -5.64
CA ASP A 124 7.63 -12.85 -7.09
C ASP A 124 7.95 -11.56 -7.87
N SER A 125 8.48 -10.54 -7.18
CA SER A 125 8.75 -9.25 -7.83
C SER A 125 9.85 -9.40 -8.88
N PRO A 126 9.55 -9.07 -10.15
CA PRO A 126 10.52 -9.20 -11.25
C PRO A 126 11.55 -8.07 -11.27
N VAL A 127 11.29 -7.00 -10.53
CA VAL A 127 12.11 -5.79 -10.42
C VAL A 127 12.11 -5.29 -8.98
N ASP A 128 13.10 -4.47 -8.61
CA ASP A 128 13.12 -3.88 -7.27
C ASP A 128 11.89 -2.98 -7.07
N PRO A 129 11.09 -3.18 -6.00
CA PRO A 129 9.89 -2.40 -5.79
C PRO A 129 10.20 -0.96 -5.35
N ASP A 130 9.45 0.00 -5.88
CA ASP A 130 9.44 1.37 -5.37
C ASP A 130 8.68 1.47 -4.05
N VAL A 131 7.55 0.74 -3.96
CA VAL A 131 6.68 0.70 -2.78
C VAL A 131 6.22 -0.73 -2.53
N VAL A 132 6.20 -1.13 -1.25
CA VAL A 132 5.58 -2.40 -0.82
C VAL A 132 4.37 -2.09 0.05
N LEU A 133 3.21 -2.64 -0.33
CA LEU A 133 1.97 -2.53 0.43
C LEU A 133 1.78 -3.76 1.31
N PHE A 134 1.62 -3.53 2.59
CA PHE A 134 1.20 -4.53 3.58
C PHE A 134 -0.28 -4.34 3.88
N ILE A 135 -1.02 -5.44 3.94
CA ILE A 135 -2.45 -5.48 4.22
C ILE A 135 -2.66 -6.34 5.45
N GLY A 136 -3.26 -5.80 6.49
CA GLY A 136 -3.48 -6.55 7.71
C GLY A 136 -4.10 -5.73 8.85
N ARG A 137 -4.17 -6.36 10.01
CA ARG A 137 -4.73 -5.75 11.22
C ARG A 137 -3.73 -4.79 11.88
N PRO A 138 -4.19 -3.67 12.46
CA PRO A 138 -3.33 -2.66 13.09
C PRO A 138 -2.35 -3.25 14.11
N GLY A 139 -2.81 -4.14 14.99
CA GLY A 139 -1.97 -4.76 16.02
C GLY A 139 -0.84 -5.66 15.48
N ARG A 140 -0.93 -6.09 14.23
CA ARG A 140 0.16 -6.80 13.53
C ARG A 140 1.07 -5.84 12.79
N LEU A 141 0.47 -4.85 12.12
CA LEU A 141 1.23 -3.89 11.31
C LEU A 141 1.98 -2.85 12.15
N MET A 142 1.64 -2.66 13.43
CA MET A 142 2.44 -1.82 14.33
C MET A 142 3.89 -2.33 14.43
N LEU A 143 4.12 -3.65 14.35
CA LEU A 143 5.46 -4.25 14.39
C LEU A 143 6.36 -3.78 13.24
N LEU A 144 5.78 -3.45 12.07
CA LEU A 144 6.53 -2.82 10.98
C LEU A 144 7.04 -1.43 11.37
N GLN A 145 6.20 -0.64 12.03
CA GLN A 145 6.56 0.69 12.50
C GLN A 145 7.68 0.61 13.54
N GLU A 146 7.56 -0.28 14.52
CA GLU A 146 8.58 -0.48 15.55
C GLU A 146 9.89 -0.99 14.96
N ALA A 147 9.83 -1.91 13.98
CA ALA A 147 11.01 -2.39 13.27
C ALA A 147 11.68 -1.27 12.47
N ALA A 148 10.90 -0.40 11.83
CA ALA A 148 11.42 0.76 11.12
C ALA A 148 12.12 1.75 12.06
N GLN A 149 11.51 2.06 13.21
CA GLN A 149 12.13 2.91 14.23
C GLN A 149 13.45 2.30 14.74
N ARG A 150 13.46 1.00 15.00
CA ARG A 150 14.70 0.29 15.39
C ARG A 150 15.76 0.31 14.31
N ALA A 151 15.36 0.29 13.04
CA ALA A 151 16.27 0.44 11.90
C ALA A 151 16.80 1.87 11.71
N GLY A 152 16.40 2.83 12.57
CA GLY A 152 16.75 4.24 12.43
C GLY A 152 16.06 4.92 11.23
N ILE A 153 14.91 4.40 10.81
CA ILE A 153 14.07 5.02 9.78
C ILE A 153 13.09 5.94 10.52
N GLY A 154 13.09 7.21 10.13
CA GLY A 154 12.14 8.17 10.69
C GLY A 154 10.71 7.77 10.34
N VAL A 155 9.89 7.52 11.36
CA VAL A 155 8.48 7.18 11.16
C VAL A 155 7.64 8.35 11.61
N SER A 156 7.32 9.23 10.66
CA SER A 156 6.20 10.16 10.77
C SER A 156 5.14 9.65 9.80
N ALA A 157 4.51 8.52 10.14
CA ALA A 157 3.58 7.85 9.25
C ALA A 157 2.30 8.68 9.11
N PRO A 158 2.11 9.43 8.02
CA PRO A 158 0.85 10.13 7.81
C PRO A 158 -0.28 9.11 7.71
N PHE A 159 -1.36 9.41 8.42
CA PHE A 159 -2.57 8.61 8.37
C PHE A 159 -3.44 9.11 7.22
N LEU A 160 -3.44 8.36 6.13
CA LEU A 160 -4.15 8.75 4.91
C LEU A 160 -5.57 8.19 4.89
N GLY A 161 -6.54 9.07 4.65
CA GLY A 161 -7.93 8.68 4.48
C GLY A 161 -8.25 8.35 3.03
N ARG A 162 -8.54 9.37 2.26
CA ARG A 162 -9.03 9.26 0.88
C ARG A 162 -8.35 10.26 -0.06
N PRO A 163 -8.08 9.84 -1.31
CA PRO A 163 -8.26 8.49 -1.88
C PRO A 163 -7.15 7.53 -1.47
N THR A 164 -7.44 6.25 -1.31
CA THR A 164 -6.45 5.23 -0.89
C THR A 164 -5.27 5.13 -1.84
N CYS A 165 -5.49 5.32 -3.15
CA CYS A 165 -4.44 5.23 -4.17
C CYS A 165 -3.32 6.27 -4.00
N MET A 166 -3.54 7.36 -3.25
CA MET A 166 -2.48 8.33 -2.92
C MET A 166 -1.40 7.74 -1.99
N ALA A 167 -1.65 6.57 -1.37
CA ALA A 167 -0.67 5.92 -0.50
C ALA A 167 0.64 5.57 -1.24
N LEU A 168 0.56 5.23 -2.53
CA LEU A 168 1.75 4.93 -3.32
C LEU A 168 2.64 6.17 -3.54
N PRO A 169 2.14 7.27 -4.15
CA PRO A 169 2.97 8.48 -4.31
C PRO A 169 3.37 9.10 -2.97
N ALA A 170 2.52 9.01 -1.94
CA ALA A 170 2.89 9.47 -0.60
C ALA A 170 4.06 8.68 -0.01
N ALA A 171 4.10 7.36 -0.18
CA ALA A 171 5.20 6.55 0.31
C ALA A 171 6.54 6.92 -0.36
N LEU A 172 6.53 7.28 -1.64
CA LEU A 172 7.74 7.71 -2.35
C LEU A 172 8.34 9.02 -1.81
N THR A 173 7.49 9.93 -1.32
CA THR A 173 7.89 11.28 -0.92
C THR A 173 7.96 11.51 0.58
N GLN A 174 7.15 10.79 1.34
CA GLN A 174 6.97 11.00 2.79
C GLN A 174 7.47 9.82 3.64
N GLY A 175 7.90 8.71 3.02
CA GLY A 175 8.30 7.49 3.71
C GLY A 175 7.13 6.57 4.03
N ILE A 176 7.16 5.89 5.17
CA ILE A 176 6.09 4.96 5.55
C ILE A 176 4.78 5.71 5.76
N VAL A 177 3.71 5.24 5.13
CA VAL A 177 2.36 5.81 5.27
C VAL A 177 1.35 4.72 5.64
N VAL A 178 0.29 5.13 6.35
CA VAL A 178 -0.82 4.26 6.76
C VAL A 178 -2.10 4.72 6.06
N SER A 179 -2.90 3.81 5.55
CA SER A 179 -4.22 4.13 4.99
C SER A 179 -5.27 3.12 5.42
N THR A 180 -6.40 3.64 5.91
CA THR A 180 -7.55 2.78 6.27
C THR A 180 -8.33 2.26 5.07
N GLY A 181 -7.99 2.70 3.88
CA GLY A 181 -8.82 2.42 2.70
C GLY A 181 -10.08 3.30 2.63
N CYS A 182 -10.28 3.98 1.50
CA CYS A 182 -11.53 4.68 1.23
C CYS A 182 -12.65 3.69 0.89
N ILE A 183 -13.89 4.14 0.91
CA ILE A 183 -15.05 3.26 0.65
C ILE A 183 -14.95 2.55 -0.71
N GLY A 184 -14.54 3.25 -1.77
CA GLY A 184 -14.35 2.64 -3.09
C GLY A 184 -13.26 1.55 -3.08
N ASN A 185 -12.12 1.80 -2.39
CA ASN A 185 -11.10 0.78 -2.22
C ASN A 185 -11.66 -0.47 -1.52
N ARG A 186 -12.36 -0.30 -0.39
CA ARG A 186 -12.94 -1.42 0.36
C ARG A 186 -13.90 -2.26 -0.47
N VAL A 187 -14.78 -1.60 -1.26
CA VAL A 187 -15.72 -2.27 -2.17
C VAL A 187 -14.97 -3.07 -3.25
N TYR A 188 -13.94 -2.48 -3.88
CA TYR A 188 -13.25 -3.11 -5.01
C TYR A 188 -12.19 -4.14 -4.60
N THR A 189 -11.63 -4.04 -3.40
CA THR A 189 -10.54 -4.93 -2.95
C THR A 189 -10.96 -5.98 -1.93
N GLY A 190 -12.14 -5.79 -1.29
CA GLY A 190 -12.57 -6.63 -0.18
C GLY A 190 -11.69 -6.44 1.07
N LEU A 191 -11.16 -5.23 1.28
CA LEU A 191 -10.45 -4.87 2.52
C LEU A 191 -11.41 -5.00 3.70
N GLY A 192 -11.06 -5.81 4.71
CA GLY A 192 -11.86 -6.02 5.91
C GLY A 192 -12.00 -4.77 6.77
N GLU A 193 -13.06 -4.68 7.58
CA GLU A 193 -13.30 -3.52 8.45
C GLU A 193 -12.18 -3.30 9.46
N ASP A 194 -11.52 -4.37 9.90
CA ASP A 194 -10.41 -4.42 10.84
C ASP A 194 -9.03 -4.47 10.16
N GLU A 195 -8.98 -4.25 8.84
CA GLU A 195 -7.74 -4.20 8.06
C GLU A 195 -7.43 -2.77 7.60
N LEU A 196 -6.12 -2.54 7.41
CA LEU A 196 -5.58 -1.31 6.82
C LEU A 196 -4.38 -1.62 5.93
N TYR A 197 -3.90 -0.61 5.24
CA TYR A 197 -2.66 -0.64 4.46
C TYR A 197 -1.53 0.07 5.20
N VAL A 198 -0.33 -0.52 5.13
CA VAL A 198 0.92 0.18 5.39
C VAL A 198 1.74 0.14 4.11
N ALA A 199 2.05 1.30 3.54
CA ALA A 199 2.91 1.44 2.38
C ALA A 199 4.32 1.78 2.85
N VAL A 200 5.30 1.00 2.43
CA VAL A 200 6.71 1.12 2.79
C VAL A 200 7.53 1.38 1.54
N PRO A 201 8.41 2.40 1.49
CA PRO A 201 9.35 2.55 0.40
C PRO A 201 10.22 1.30 0.23
N GLY A 202 10.35 0.81 -0.99
CA GLY A 202 11.10 -0.42 -1.27
C GLY A 202 12.54 -0.38 -0.77
N LYS A 203 13.20 0.80 -0.86
CA LYS A 203 14.57 1.03 -0.37
C LYS A 203 14.76 0.78 1.13
N ASP A 204 13.70 0.85 1.92
CA ASP A 204 13.75 0.68 3.39
C ASP A 204 13.41 -0.75 3.84
N LEU A 205 12.87 -1.57 2.93
CA LEU A 205 12.30 -2.87 3.23
C LEU A 205 13.31 -3.85 3.87
N ALA A 206 14.53 -3.93 3.33
CA ALA A 206 15.57 -4.84 3.85
C ALA A 206 15.91 -4.48 5.29
N ARG A 207 16.15 -3.20 5.58
CA ARG A 207 16.49 -2.71 6.93
C ARG A 207 15.37 -3.01 7.93
N ILE A 208 14.11 -2.86 7.54
CA ILE A 208 12.95 -3.18 8.37
C ILE A 208 12.87 -4.68 8.61
N SER A 209 12.99 -5.49 7.57
CA SER A 209 12.97 -6.96 7.66
C SER A 209 14.02 -7.50 8.62
N ASP A 210 15.23 -6.93 8.62
CA ASP A 210 16.33 -7.34 9.50
C ASP A 210 16.03 -7.10 10.98
N GLN A 211 15.25 -6.05 11.31
CA GLN A 211 14.90 -5.72 12.69
C GLN A 211 13.64 -6.44 13.18
N LEU A 212 12.78 -6.92 12.27
CA LEU A 212 11.45 -7.40 12.63
C LEU A 212 11.48 -8.58 13.61
N ARG A 213 12.39 -9.54 13.44
CA ARG A 213 12.51 -10.69 14.36
C ARG A 213 12.78 -10.25 15.80
N THR A 214 13.68 -9.28 15.97
CA THR A 214 14.00 -8.73 17.29
C THR A 214 12.79 -8.03 17.91
N ILE A 215 12.07 -7.25 17.12
CA ILE A 215 10.86 -6.54 17.57
C ILE A 215 9.75 -7.52 17.95
N VAL A 216 9.50 -8.55 17.17
CA VAL A 216 8.50 -9.59 17.47
C VAL A 216 8.82 -10.27 18.80
N ALA A 217 10.08 -10.67 19.03
CA ALA A 217 10.49 -11.29 20.28
C ALA A 217 10.35 -10.33 21.48
N ALA A 218 10.76 -9.06 21.32
CA ALA A 218 10.62 -8.04 22.37
C ALA A 218 9.14 -7.80 22.73
N ASN A 219 8.25 -7.71 21.72
CA ASN A 219 6.82 -7.54 21.95
C ASN A 219 6.20 -8.74 22.68
N ALA A 220 6.61 -9.97 22.38
CA ALA A 220 6.15 -11.15 23.10
C ALA A 220 6.51 -11.07 24.58
N THR A 221 7.77 -10.77 24.89
CA THR A 221 8.24 -10.62 26.28
C THR A 221 7.53 -9.48 27.02
N LEU A 222 7.32 -8.34 26.37
CA LEU A 222 6.58 -7.22 26.96
C LEU A 222 5.11 -7.57 27.19
N SER A 223 4.50 -8.33 26.31
CA SER A 223 3.12 -8.81 26.48
C SER A 223 2.99 -9.68 27.74
N GLU A 224 3.89 -10.64 27.93
CA GLU A 224 3.93 -11.48 29.12
C GLU A 224 4.11 -10.67 30.41
N TYR A 225 5.03 -9.70 30.40
CA TYR A 225 5.25 -8.79 31.52
C TYR A 225 3.97 -8.02 31.88
N HIS A 226 3.29 -7.42 30.89
CA HIS A 226 2.07 -6.65 31.14
C HIS A 226 0.90 -7.52 31.61
N GLN A 227 0.76 -8.74 31.06
CA GLN A 227 -0.26 -9.70 31.51
C GLN A 227 -0.03 -10.11 32.98
N GLY A 228 1.21 -10.40 33.36
CA GLY A 228 1.56 -10.72 34.74
C GLY A 228 1.27 -9.56 35.70
N ARG A 229 1.60 -8.33 35.27
CA ARG A 229 1.28 -7.12 36.04
C ARG A 229 -0.22 -6.90 36.21
N GLN A 230 -0.99 -7.08 35.15
CA GLN A 230 -2.44 -6.95 35.17
C GLN A 230 -3.05 -7.96 36.15
N GLN A 231 -2.62 -9.23 36.10
CA GLN A 231 -3.09 -10.27 37.01
C GLN A 231 -2.77 -10.00 38.49
N ALA A 232 -1.59 -9.42 38.77
CA ALA A 232 -1.20 -9.06 40.13
C ALA A 232 -2.12 -7.99 40.70
N LEU A 233 -2.42 -6.93 39.92
CA LEU A 233 -3.26 -5.80 40.33
C LEU A 233 -4.76 -6.12 40.44
N THR A 234 -5.23 -7.18 39.75
CA THR A 234 -6.65 -7.58 39.83
C THR A 234 -6.94 -8.61 40.93
N ARG A 235 -5.93 -9.04 41.70
CA ARG A 235 -6.06 -9.93 42.83
C ARG A 235 -6.12 -9.23 44.16
N GLU A 236 -5.92 -7.91 44.18
CA GLU A 236 -6.12 -7.00 45.33
C GLU A 236 -7.55 -6.44 45.32
#